data_60ba4450fbec416ca0b464251e99a9c9
#
_entry.id   60ba4450fbec416ca0b464251e99a9c9
#
_cell.length_a   1.000
_cell.length_b   1.000
_cell.length_c   1.000
_cell.angle_alpha   90.00
_cell.angle_beta   90.00
_cell.angle_gamma   90.00
#
_symmetry.space_group_name_H-M   'P 1'
#
loop_
_entity.id
_entity.type
_entity.pdbx_description
1 polymer ?
#
loop_
_entity_poly.entity_id
_entity_poly.type
_entity_poly.pdbx_seq_one_letter_code
_entity_poly.pdbx_strand_id
1 'polypeptide(L)'
;MVKLFKLNLLIIFFSFSAFNDSVAQTVLTNAFAHNDYKHKRPLLDALNYGVANIEADIFLYKNKLVVAHVLPYFRKNKTLEKLYLQPLFERFACQDDIYSGYNKPIILMIDVKTNASKTYLKLKEVLQKYQSILTSYDNGKITERAVTVVISGNKPYELMEKECQRFAFIDDNLKNMTSDSTKNLCLMASAKYSNITSWNGKQPISILQKLKLCEFIKQAHTEGKKVRLWAIPQNPTVWKMLMDCGIDLINSDNLEKMRSFFAKKHAAPFIAQAQ
;
A
#
# COMPACT_ATOMS: atom_id res chain seq x y z
N MET A 1 -64.63 -19.94 51.34
CA MET A 1 -63.90 -20.43 50.14
C MET A 1 -63.48 -19.25 49.33
N VAL A 2 -62.20 -18.85 49.43
CA VAL A 2 -61.63 -17.67 48.67
C VAL A 2 -60.83 -18.26 47.51
N LYS A 3 -61.27 -18.03 46.26
CA LYS A 3 -60.52 -18.42 45.05
C LYS A 3 -59.42 -17.42 44.77
N LEU A 4 -58.13 -17.84 44.89
CA LEU A 4 -56.97 -17.10 44.42
C LEU A 4 -56.91 -17.16 42.88
N PHE A 5 -57.01 -16.01 42.22
CA PHE A 5 -56.66 -15.83 40.81
C PHE A 5 -55.14 -15.69 40.67
N LYS A 6 -54.51 -16.67 40.02
CA LYS A 6 -53.09 -16.54 39.61
C LYS A 6 -53.02 -15.70 38.36
N LEU A 7 -52.47 -14.51 38.45
CA LEU A 7 -52.16 -13.66 37.30
C LEU A 7 -50.80 -14.09 36.72
N ASN A 8 -50.79 -14.73 35.54
CA ASN A 8 -49.58 -15.05 34.80
C ASN A 8 -49.13 -13.80 34.01
N LEU A 9 -48.05 -13.15 34.47
CA LEU A 9 -47.42 -12.03 33.78
C LEU A 9 -46.50 -12.60 32.69
N LEU A 10 -46.92 -12.51 31.43
CA LEU A 10 -46.11 -12.89 30.25
C LEU A 10 -45.15 -11.74 29.94
N ILE A 11 -43.87 -11.87 30.32
CA ILE A 11 -42.83 -10.90 29.99
C ILE A 11 -42.33 -11.24 28.56
N ILE A 12 -42.78 -10.45 27.59
CA ILE A 12 -42.26 -10.50 26.21
C ILE A 12 -40.93 -9.75 26.17
N PHE A 13 -39.82 -10.50 26.09
CA PHE A 13 -38.50 -9.94 25.81
C PHE A 13 -38.42 -9.53 24.32
N PHE A 14 -38.56 -8.25 24.05
CA PHE A 14 -38.25 -7.68 22.74
C PHE A 14 -36.72 -7.57 22.62
N SER A 15 -36.10 -8.55 21.98
CA SER A 15 -34.69 -8.48 21.59
C SER A 15 -34.52 -7.42 20.49
N PHE A 16 -34.17 -6.21 20.85
CA PHE A 16 -33.73 -5.19 19.90
C PHE A 16 -32.35 -5.64 19.34
N SER A 17 -32.34 -6.37 18.24
CA SER A 17 -31.14 -6.58 17.45
C SER A 17 -30.79 -5.24 16.83
N ALA A 18 -29.88 -4.50 17.46
CA ALA A 18 -29.25 -3.35 16.84
C ALA A 18 -28.46 -3.88 15.62
N PHE A 19 -29.03 -3.76 14.44
CA PHE A 19 -28.29 -3.86 13.20
C PHE A 19 -27.31 -2.69 13.19
N ASN A 20 -26.09 -2.93 13.65
CA ASN A 20 -24.99 -2.06 13.33
C ASN A 20 -24.71 -2.22 11.83
N ASP A 21 -25.30 -1.35 11.02
CA ASP A 21 -24.87 -1.17 9.63
C ASP A 21 -23.40 -0.73 9.70
N SER A 22 -22.51 -1.71 9.64
CA SER A 22 -21.08 -1.45 9.49
C SER A 22 -20.88 -0.84 8.11
N VAL A 23 -20.85 0.49 8.06
CA VAL A 23 -20.50 1.20 6.83
C VAL A 23 -19.11 0.72 6.44
N ALA A 24 -19.05 -0.03 5.34
CA ALA A 24 -17.78 -0.56 4.83
C ALA A 24 -16.78 0.59 4.67
N GLN A 25 -15.61 0.44 5.25
CA GLN A 25 -14.57 1.46 5.19
C GLN A 25 -14.15 1.68 3.73
N THR A 26 -14.24 2.93 3.24
CA THR A 26 -13.75 3.27 1.90
C THR A 26 -12.25 3.05 1.79
N VAL A 27 -11.85 2.15 0.90
CA VAL A 27 -10.45 1.84 0.63
C VAL A 27 -9.87 2.84 -0.37
N LEU A 28 -8.80 3.52 0.02
CA LEU A 28 -8.09 4.51 -0.80
C LEU A 28 -6.99 3.82 -1.62
N THR A 29 -7.37 3.26 -2.75
CA THR A 29 -6.50 2.44 -3.61
C THR A 29 -5.34 3.22 -4.24
N ASN A 30 -5.49 4.52 -4.43
CA ASN A 30 -4.46 5.42 -4.96
C ASN A 30 -3.64 6.12 -3.86
N ALA A 31 -3.99 5.92 -2.58
CA ALA A 31 -3.25 6.49 -1.47
C ALA A 31 -2.03 5.64 -1.11
N PHE A 32 -0.91 6.29 -0.84
CA PHE A 32 0.33 5.65 -0.43
C PHE A 32 0.90 6.31 0.83
N ALA A 33 0.88 5.58 1.95
CA ALA A 33 1.45 6.02 3.23
C ALA A 33 2.98 5.93 3.17
N HIS A 34 3.61 7.05 2.84
CA HIS A 34 5.07 7.18 2.82
C HIS A 34 5.60 7.36 4.25
N ASN A 35 6.75 6.75 4.56
CA ASN A 35 7.32 6.79 5.91
C ASN A 35 6.34 6.34 7.02
N ASP A 36 5.49 5.38 6.77
CA ASP A 36 4.42 4.95 7.69
C ASP A 36 4.94 4.63 9.11
N TYR A 37 6.15 4.10 9.21
CA TYR A 37 6.81 3.80 10.49
C TYR A 37 7.07 5.03 11.41
N LYS A 38 6.81 6.25 10.93
CA LYS A 38 6.86 7.49 11.74
C LYS A 38 5.56 7.73 12.50
N HIS A 39 4.46 7.12 12.08
CA HIS A 39 3.18 7.24 12.78
C HIS A 39 3.22 6.62 14.17
N LYS A 40 2.28 7.02 15.03
CA LYS A 40 2.18 6.52 16.40
C LYS A 40 1.98 5.01 16.45
N ARG A 41 1.14 4.50 15.54
CA ARG A 41 0.85 3.09 15.35
C ARG A 41 1.09 2.72 13.88
N PRO A 42 2.35 2.44 13.49
CA PRO A 42 2.68 2.03 12.12
C PRO A 42 1.74 0.94 11.61
N LEU A 43 1.44 0.94 10.33
CA LEU A 43 0.43 0.11 9.68
C LEU A 43 -1.01 0.44 10.15
N LEU A 44 -1.28 0.36 11.46
CA LEU A 44 -2.64 0.48 11.98
C LEU A 44 -3.25 1.86 11.72
N ASP A 45 -2.45 2.92 11.80
CA ASP A 45 -2.93 4.26 11.48
C ASP A 45 -3.25 4.38 9.99
N ALA A 46 -2.39 3.86 9.09
CA ALA A 46 -2.65 3.83 7.65
C ALA A 46 -3.92 3.03 7.31
N LEU A 47 -4.07 1.83 7.90
CA LEU A 47 -5.27 1.00 7.71
C LEU A 47 -6.53 1.71 8.21
N ASN A 48 -6.49 2.39 9.34
CA ASN A 48 -7.63 3.15 9.87
C ASN A 48 -8.05 4.32 8.96
N TYR A 49 -7.12 4.88 8.19
CA TYR A 49 -7.43 5.88 7.16
C TYR A 49 -7.87 5.26 5.82
N GLY A 50 -7.90 3.94 5.70
CA GLY A 50 -8.30 3.23 4.48
C GLY A 50 -7.19 3.13 3.43
N VAL A 51 -5.93 3.37 3.78
CA VAL A 51 -4.82 3.42 2.83
C VAL A 51 -4.38 2.01 2.41
N ALA A 52 -4.42 1.74 1.11
CA ALA A 52 -4.10 0.41 0.55
C ALA A 52 -2.61 0.20 0.22
N ASN A 53 -1.78 1.23 0.28
CA ASN A 53 -0.36 1.10 -0.07
C ASN A 53 0.50 1.76 1.00
N ILE A 54 1.45 1.02 1.56
CA ILE A 54 2.15 1.38 2.79
C ILE A 54 3.64 1.11 2.64
N GLU A 55 4.50 2.02 3.11
CA GLU A 55 5.96 1.89 3.04
C GLU A 55 6.59 1.67 4.40
N ALA A 56 7.52 0.73 4.45
CA ALA A 56 8.37 0.46 5.60
C ALA A 56 9.85 0.45 5.21
N ASP A 57 10.66 1.33 5.83
CA ASP A 57 12.12 1.32 5.69
C ASP A 57 12.73 0.23 6.58
N ILE A 58 13.62 -0.58 6.05
CA ILE A 58 14.26 -1.64 6.83
C ILE A 58 15.79 -1.63 6.77
N PHE A 59 16.38 -2.03 7.88
CA PHE A 59 17.80 -2.34 8.03
C PHE A 59 17.97 -3.80 8.42
N LEU A 60 18.88 -4.51 7.79
CA LEU A 60 19.39 -5.76 8.33
C LEU A 60 20.37 -5.44 9.46
N TYR A 61 19.97 -5.69 10.69
CA TYR A 61 20.78 -5.44 11.88
C TYR A 61 20.74 -6.64 12.84
N LYS A 62 21.91 -7.21 13.16
CA LYS A 62 22.02 -8.39 14.05
C LYS A 62 21.01 -9.49 13.69
N ASN A 63 20.98 -9.87 12.42
CA ASN A 63 20.08 -10.89 11.84
C ASN A 63 18.57 -10.62 12.00
N LYS A 64 18.17 -9.34 12.19
CA LYS A 64 16.77 -8.90 12.27
C LYS A 64 16.51 -7.83 11.21
N LEU A 65 15.30 -7.81 10.65
CA LEU A 65 14.83 -6.74 9.78
C LEU A 65 14.20 -5.64 10.65
N VAL A 66 15.01 -4.65 11.00
CA VAL A 66 14.61 -3.57 11.91
C VAL A 66 14.05 -2.40 11.10
N VAL A 67 12.87 -1.92 11.49
CA VAL A 67 12.20 -0.78 10.85
C VAL A 67 12.76 0.53 11.40
N ALA A 68 13.43 1.29 10.52
CA ALA A 68 14.03 2.58 10.85
C ALA A 68 14.38 3.36 9.58
N HIS A 69 14.42 4.71 9.66
CA HIS A 69 14.92 5.56 8.58
C HIS A 69 16.43 5.77 8.63
N VAL A 70 16.98 5.80 9.85
CA VAL A 70 18.41 5.95 10.14
C VAL A 70 18.88 4.76 10.95
N LEU A 71 20.18 4.67 11.21
CA LEU A 71 20.80 3.54 11.92
C LEU A 71 19.97 3.06 13.13
N PRO A 72 19.69 1.75 13.22
CA PRO A 72 18.62 1.20 14.08
C PRO A 72 19.03 0.94 15.54
N TYR A 73 20.08 1.57 16.06
CA TYR A 73 20.69 1.23 17.36
C TYR A 73 19.70 1.19 18.53
N PHE A 74 18.70 2.08 18.53
CA PHE A 74 17.71 2.19 19.60
C PHE A 74 16.36 1.52 19.28
N ARG A 75 16.23 0.83 18.13
CA ARG A 75 14.94 0.30 17.64
C ARG A 75 14.92 -1.24 17.50
N LYS A 76 15.76 -1.97 18.22
CA LYS A 76 15.97 -3.42 18.10
C LYS A 76 14.69 -4.28 18.13
N ASN A 77 13.64 -3.79 18.78
CA ASN A 77 12.35 -4.50 18.90
C ASN A 77 11.30 -4.05 17.85
N LYS A 78 11.60 -3.03 17.04
CA LYS A 78 10.72 -2.56 15.98
C LYS A 78 11.07 -3.28 14.67
N THR A 79 10.68 -4.54 14.55
CA THR A 79 10.97 -5.35 13.36
C THR A 79 9.83 -5.27 12.36
N LEU A 80 10.15 -5.52 11.07
CA LEU A 80 9.16 -5.62 9.99
C LEU A 80 8.05 -6.63 10.34
N GLU A 81 8.45 -7.76 10.92
CA GLU A 81 7.52 -8.82 11.31
C GLU A 81 6.51 -8.31 12.35
N LYS A 82 6.97 -7.67 13.43
CA LYS A 82 6.11 -7.18 14.51
C LYS A 82 5.22 -6.01 14.13
N LEU A 83 5.74 -5.10 13.28
CA LEU A 83 5.01 -3.86 12.96
C LEU A 83 4.08 -3.99 11.75
N TYR A 84 4.36 -4.93 10.84
CA TYR A 84 3.64 -5.04 9.58
C TYR A 84 3.12 -6.45 9.29
N LEU A 85 4.01 -7.45 9.19
CA LEU A 85 3.60 -8.77 8.68
C LEU A 85 2.67 -9.52 9.64
N GLN A 86 3.00 -9.55 10.92
CA GLN A 86 2.17 -10.21 11.92
C GLN A 86 0.79 -9.56 12.07
N PRO A 87 0.66 -8.21 12.21
CA PRO A 87 -0.65 -7.58 12.26
C PRO A 87 -1.49 -7.75 10.98
N LEU A 88 -0.86 -7.78 9.79
CA LEU A 88 -1.56 -8.06 8.54
C LEU A 88 -2.08 -9.50 8.50
N PHE A 89 -1.26 -10.45 8.95
CA PHE A 89 -1.64 -11.86 9.03
C PHE A 89 -2.80 -12.08 10.00
N GLU A 90 -2.72 -11.50 11.20
CA GLU A 90 -3.77 -11.60 12.22
C GLU A 90 -5.08 -10.98 11.73
N ARG A 91 -5.00 -9.82 11.07
CA ARG A 91 -6.17 -9.16 10.51
C ARG A 91 -6.82 -10.00 9.42
N PHE A 92 -6.05 -10.57 8.51
CA PHE A 92 -6.55 -11.47 7.47
C PHE A 92 -7.16 -12.74 8.08
N ALA A 93 -6.51 -13.34 9.07
CA ALA A 93 -7.01 -14.54 9.74
C ALA A 93 -8.37 -14.32 10.46
N CYS A 94 -8.65 -13.08 10.91
CA CYS A 94 -9.91 -12.76 11.59
C CYS A 94 -11.08 -12.49 10.65
N GLN A 95 -10.85 -12.02 9.41
CA GLN A 95 -11.93 -11.53 8.55
C GLN A 95 -11.79 -11.92 7.06
N ASP A 96 -10.82 -12.77 6.73
CA ASP A 96 -10.48 -13.22 5.36
C ASP A 96 -10.08 -12.10 4.39
N ASP A 97 -9.90 -10.88 4.89
CA ASP A 97 -9.58 -9.68 4.13
C ASP A 97 -8.68 -8.74 4.95
N ILE A 98 -7.94 -7.83 4.28
CA ILE A 98 -7.31 -6.70 4.95
C ILE A 98 -8.34 -5.58 5.20
N TYR A 99 -9.26 -5.39 4.26
CA TYR A 99 -10.40 -4.49 4.38
C TYR A 99 -11.66 -5.26 4.01
N SER A 100 -12.68 -5.23 4.86
CA SER A 100 -13.93 -5.96 4.63
C SER A 100 -14.52 -5.64 3.24
N GLY A 101 -14.70 -6.68 2.42
CA GLY A 101 -15.24 -6.59 1.07
C GLY A 101 -14.28 -6.02 0.01
N TYR A 102 -12.99 -5.88 0.33
CA TYR A 102 -11.97 -5.46 -0.63
C TYR A 102 -11.07 -6.64 -1.01
N ASN A 103 -11.36 -7.26 -2.12
CA ASN A 103 -10.75 -8.49 -2.61
C ASN A 103 -9.47 -8.29 -3.46
N LYS A 104 -8.87 -7.10 -3.43
CA LYS A 104 -7.62 -6.81 -4.14
C LYS A 104 -6.45 -6.74 -3.16
N PRO A 105 -5.21 -7.05 -3.60
CA PRO A 105 -4.03 -6.89 -2.76
C PRO A 105 -3.84 -5.45 -2.28
N ILE A 106 -3.43 -5.28 -1.02
CA ILE A 106 -2.73 -4.07 -0.58
C ILE A 106 -1.24 -4.19 -0.94
N ILE A 107 -0.54 -3.06 -1.08
CA ILE A 107 0.90 -3.05 -1.32
C ILE A 107 1.63 -2.74 -0.01
N LEU A 108 2.52 -3.64 0.40
CA LEU A 108 3.55 -3.36 1.40
C LEU A 108 4.87 -3.13 0.68
N MET A 109 5.26 -1.86 0.53
CA MET A 109 6.56 -1.50 -0.02
C MET A 109 7.62 -1.56 1.08
N ILE A 110 8.70 -2.28 0.81
CA ILE A 110 9.82 -2.45 1.73
C ILE A 110 11.05 -1.75 1.15
N ASP A 111 11.39 -0.60 1.71
CA ASP A 111 12.59 0.15 1.30
C ASP A 111 13.82 -0.38 2.04
N VAL A 112 14.69 -1.07 1.32
CA VAL A 112 15.89 -1.71 1.85
C VAL A 112 17.02 -0.71 1.96
N LYS A 113 17.46 -0.38 3.19
CA LYS A 113 18.51 0.60 3.49
C LYS A 113 19.91 -0.01 3.61
N THR A 114 20.03 -1.33 3.68
CA THR A 114 21.29 -2.07 3.84
C THR A 114 21.64 -2.89 2.59
N ASN A 115 22.69 -3.72 2.65
CA ASN A 115 23.09 -4.54 1.50
C ASN A 115 21.93 -5.34 0.93
N ALA A 116 21.65 -5.18 -0.34
CA ALA A 116 20.50 -5.73 -1.04
C ALA A 116 20.38 -7.25 -0.86
N SER A 117 21.44 -8.00 -1.24
CA SER A 117 21.41 -9.45 -1.24
C SER A 117 21.29 -10.04 0.15
N LYS A 118 22.11 -9.56 1.11
CA LYS A 118 22.06 -10.05 2.49
C LYS A 118 20.70 -9.75 3.16
N THR A 119 20.15 -8.58 2.90
CA THR A 119 18.85 -8.17 3.45
C THR A 119 17.73 -8.99 2.84
N TYR A 120 17.79 -9.22 1.53
CA TYR A 120 16.78 -10.00 0.84
C TYR A 120 16.75 -11.47 1.28
N LEU A 121 17.92 -12.11 1.46
CA LEU A 121 17.96 -13.46 1.98
C LEU A 121 17.24 -13.58 3.32
N LYS A 122 17.46 -12.61 4.21
CA LYS A 122 16.73 -12.56 5.50
C LYS A 122 15.24 -12.25 5.32
N LEU A 123 14.90 -11.35 4.40
CA LEU A 123 13.52 -11.02 4.09
C LEU A 123 12.76 -12.24 3.56
N LYS A 124 13.38 -13.02 2.67
CA LYS A 124 12.80 -14.25 2.12
C LYS A 124 12.44 -15.26 3.22
N GLU A 125 13.34 -15.50 4.19
CA GLU A 125 13.07 -16.36 5.35
C GLU A 125 11.84 -15.86 6.15
N VAL A 126 11.73 -14.54 6.34
CA VAL A 126 10.63 -13.95 7.09
C VAL A 126 9.32 -14.04 6.29
N LEU A 127 9.33 -13.69 4.99
CA LEU A 127 8.15 -13.72 4.14
C LEU A 127 7.57 -15.14 4.00
N GLN A 128 8.42 -16.17 3.98
CA GLN A 128 7.99 -17.57 3.91
C GLN A 128 6.97 -17.94 5.00
N LYS A 129 7.08 -17.35 6.19
CA LYS A 129 6.16 -17.61 7.31
C LYS A 129 4.75 -17.07 7.04
N TYR A 130 4.63 -16.08 6.17
CA TYR A 130 3.39 -15.36 5.84
C TYR A 130 2.88 -15.67 4.42
N GLN A 131 3.38 -16.72 3.78
CA GLN A 131 3.10 -17.07 2.39
C GLN A 131 1.60 -17.19 2.08
N SER A 132 0.77 -17.57 3.05
CA SER A 132 -0.68 -17.73 2.88
C SER A 132 -1.40 -16.43 2.52
N ILE A 133 -0.87 -15.28 2.93
CA ILE A 133 -1.45 -13.96 2.64
C ILE A 133 -0.68 -13.18 1.57
N LEU A 134 0.51 -13.67 1.16
CA LEU A 134 1.39 -12.94 0.25
C LEU A 134 1.18 -13.34 -1.20
N THR A 135 1.07 -12.35 -2.09
CA THR A 135 1.17 -12.56 -3.54
C THR A 135 2.48 -13.26 -3.85
N SER A 136 2.40 -14.29 -4.67
CA SER A 136 3.55 -15.14 -5.00
C SER A 136 3.80 -15.19 -6.51
N TYR A 137 5.06 -15.39 -6.88
CA TYR A 137 5.46 -15.84 -8.19
C TYR A 137 5.96 -17.28 -8.09
N ASP A 138 5.51 -18.13 -8.99
CA ASP A 138 5.94 -19.52 -9.09
C ASP A 138 6.03 -19.92 -10.57
N ASN A 139 7.25 -20.18 -11.06
CA ASN A 139 7.55 -20.68 -12.40
C ASN A 139 6.76 -19.98 -13.53
N GLY A 140 6.78 -18.64 -13.56
CA GLY A 140 6.11 -17.83 -14.59
C GLY A 140 4.70 -17.37 -14.22
N LYS A 141 4.10 -17.91 -13.16
CA LYS A 141 2.74 -17.56 -12.73
C LYS A 141 2.74 -16.67 -11.47
N ILE A 142 2.04 -15.55 -11.53
CA ILE A 142 1.73 -14.73 -10.36
C ILE A 142 0.37 -15.17 -9.82
N THR A 143 0.32 -15.41 -8.50
CA THR A 143 -0.93 -15.67 -7.78
C THR A 143 -1.12 -14.55 -6.77
N GLU A 144 -2.09 -13.67 -7.04
CA GLU A 144 -2.43 -12.57 -6.13
C GLU A 144 -3.07 -13.10 -4.84
N ARG A 145 -2.68 -12.48 -3.71
CA ARG A 145 -3.28 -12.68 -2.38
C ARG A 145 -3.45 -11.32 -1.71
N ALA A 146 -3.85 -11.33 -0.45
CA ALA A 146 -4.22 -10.12 0.30
C ALA A 146 -3.11 -9.03 0.37
N VAL A 147 -1.83 -9.42 0.29
CA VAL A 147 -0.69 -8.50 0.39
C VAL A 147 0.32 -8.75 -0.72
N THR A 148 0.65 -7.72 -1.49
CA THR A 148 1.77 -7.74 -2.44
C THR A 148 2.97 -6.99 -1.83
N VAL A 149 4.07 -7.70 -1.64
CA VAL A 149 5.34 -7.11 -1.16
C VAL A 149 6.14 -6.60 -2.35
N VAL A 150 6.58 -5.33 -2.29
CA VAL A 150 7.40 -4.70 -3.32
C VAL A 150 8.66 -4.12 -2.69
N ILE A 151 9.84 -4.48 -3.21
CA ILE A 151 11.13 -4.03 -2.71
C ILE A 151 11.57 -2.75 -3.42
N SER A 152 11.89 -1.73 -2.64
CA SER A 152 12.46 -0.45 -3.04
C SER A 152 13.85 -0.26 -2.40
N GLY A 153 14.53 0.87 -2.66
CA GLY A 153 15.86 1.15 -2.13
C GLY A 153 16.95 0.29 -2.75
N ASN A 154 17.69 -0.44 -1.95
CA ASN A 154 18.72 -1.37 -2.42
C ASN A 154 18.07 -2.70 -2.90
N LYS A 155 17.99 -2.89 -4.20
CA LYS A 155 17.22 -3.97 -4.83
C LYS A 155 18.11 -5.14 -5.25
N PRO A 156 17.79 -6.38 -4.89
CA PRO A 156 18.58 -7.57 -5.21
C PRO A 156 18.18 -8.19 -6.56
N TYR A 157 18.26 -7.44 -7.66
CA TYR A 157 17.80 -7.86 -9.00
C TYR A 157 18.32 -9.25 -9.39
N GLU A 158 19.66 -9.44 -9.40
CA GLU A 158 20.29 -10.67 -9.84
C GLU A 158 19.87 -11.92 -9.04
N LEU A 159 19.56 -11.74 -7.75
CA LEU A 159 19.05 -12.84 -6.92
C LEU A 159 17.63 -13.18 -7.28
N MET A 160 16.75 -12.17 -7.31
CA MET A 160 15.32 -12.38 -7.52
C MET A 160 14.99 -12.82 -8.94
N GLU A 161 15.76 -12.40 -9.94
CA GLU A 161 15.60 -12.80 -11.33
C GLU A 161 15.83 -14.30 -11.54
N LYS A 162 16.75 -14.90 -10.78
CA LYS A 162 17.08 -16.33 -10.84
C LYS A 162 16.13 -17.21 -10.03
N GLU A 163 15.21 -16.65 -9.26
CA GLU A 163 14.30 -17.42 -8.43
C GLU A 163 13.10 -17.92 -9.20
N CYS A 164 12.87 -19.24 -9.13
CA CYS A 164 11.66 -19.87 -9.63
C CYS A 164 10.44 -19.59 -8.75
N GLN A 165 10.64 -19.28 -7.46
CA GLN A 165 9.59 -19.02 -6.49
C GLN A 165 9.96 -17.86 -5.56
N ARG A 166 9.07 -16.88 -5.39
CA ARG A 166 9.27 -15.74 -4.50
C ARG A 166 7.94 -15.12 -4.04
N PHE A 167 8.00 -14.38 -2.91
CA PHE A 167 6.87 -13.64 -2.31
C PHE A 167 7.11 -12.13 -2.32
N ALA A 168 8.01 -11.65 -3.15
CA ALA A 168 8.29 -10.24 -3.30
C ALA A 168 8.55 -9.88 -4.76
N PHE A 169 8.33 -8.62 -5.08
CA PHE A 169 8.51 -8.02 -6.41
C PHE A 169 9.38 -6.77 -6.27
N ILE A 170 9.75 -6.15 -7.38
CA ILE A 170 10.63 -4.99 -7.37
C ILE A 170 9.86 -3.73 -7.83
N ASP A 171 10.14 -2.62 -7.14
CA ASP A 171 9.85 -1.26 -7.59
C ASP A 171 11.01 -0.79 -8.49
N ASP A 172 10.80 -0.76 -9.79
CA ASP A 172 11.83 -0.41 -10.76
C ASP A 172 11.92 1.11 -11.01
N ASN A 173 12.98 1.50 -11.71
CA ASN A 173 13.06 2.80 -12.36
C ASN A 173 12.97 2.56 -13.87
N LEU A 174 12.13 3.23 -14.60
CA LEU A 174 11.88 3.01 -16.04
C LEU A 174 13.16 2.92 -16.95
N LYS A 175 14.35 2.89 -16.39
CA LYS A 175 15.62 2.84 -17.12
C LYS A 175 16.02 1.43 -17.59
N ASN A 176 15.51 0.37 -16.95
CA ASN A 176 15.96 -1.01 -17.17
C ASN A 176 14.89 -1.90 -17.83
N MET A 177 13.89 -1.32 -18.48
CA MET A 177 12.63 -1.99 -18.85
C MET A 177 12.62 -2.80 -20.14
N THR A 178 13.74 -3.10 -20.74
CA THR A 178 13.79 -3.69 -22.09
C THR A 178 13.83 -5.22 -22.14
N SER A 179 13.83 -5.94 -21.02
CA SER A 179 13.85 -7.43 -21.05
C SER A 179 12.51 -8.04 -20.63
N ASP A 180 12.06 -9.06 -21.37
CA ASP A 180 10.87 -9.87 -21.04
C ASP A 180 10.97 -10.55 -19.67
N SER A 181 12.19 -10.80 -19.19
CA SER A 181 12.47 -11.38 -17.86
C SER A 181 11.99 -10.51 -16.72
N THR A 182 11.87 -9.17 -16.91
CA THR A 182 11.47 -8.25 -15.86
C THR A 182 9.95 -8.09 -15.70
N LYS A 183 9.12 -8.56 -16.65
CA LYS A 183 7.66 -8.39 -16.62
C LYS A 183 7.01 -8.97 -15.35
N ASN A 184 7.49 -10.12 -14.90
CA ASN A 184 6.99 -10.77 -13.69
C ASN A 184 7.76 -10.39 -12.41
N LEU A 185 8.87 -9.66 -12.52
CA LEU A 185 9.69 -9.22 -11.40
C LEU A 185 9.32 -7.82 -10.94
N CYS A 186 9.12 -6.90 -11.87
CA CYS A 186 8.90 -5.48 -11.60
C CYS A 186 7.43 -5.10 -11.79
N LEU A 187 6.66 -5.05 -10.70
CA LEU A 187 5.24 -4.67 -10.73
C LEU A 187 5.00 -3.16 -10.63
N MET A 188 6.00 -2.41 -10.23
CA MET A 188 5.94 -0.96 -10.03
C MET A 188 7.09 -0.25 -10.71
N ALA A 189 6.88 1.03 -11.02
CA ALA A 189 7.90 1.96 -11.47
C ALA A 189 7.83 3.26 -10.67
N SER A 190 8.94 3.58 -10.00
CA SER A 190 9.06 4.81 -9.21
C SER A 190 10.13 5.74 -9.74
N ALA A 191 9.85 7.04 -9.70
CA ALA A 191 10.84 8.07 -9.98
C ALA A 191 10.74 9.23 -8.98
N LYS A 192 11.84 9.97 -8.83
CA LYS A 192 11.81 11.24 -8.09
C LYS A 192 11.04 12.27 -8.91
N TYR A 193 10.04 12.91 -8.31
CA TYR A 193 9.23 13.92 -8.98
C TYR A 193 10.07 15.01 -9.65
N SER A 194 11.11 15.51 -8.95
CA SER A 194 11.99 16.56 -9.45
C SER A 194 12.86 16.15 -10.65
N ASN A 195 12.95 14.85 -10.98
CA ASN A 195 13.64 14.39 -12.18
C ASN A 195 12.79 14.59 -13.45
N ILE A 196 11.49 14.82 -13.30
CA ILE A 196 10.54 14.96 -14.40
C ILE A 196 10.11 16.41 -14.53
N THR A 197 9.77 17.07 -13.40
CA THR A 197 9.32 18.45 -13.36
C THR A 197 9.66 19.13 -12.04
N SER A 198 9.82 20.46 -12.06
CA SER A 198 9.96 21.31 -10.88
C SER A 198 8.65 21.98 -10.46
N TRP A 199 7.53 21.72 -11.15
CA TRP A 199 6.26 22.36 -10.85
C TRP A 199 5.73 21.99 -9.47
N ASN A 200 5.32 22.99 -8.68
CA ASN A 200 4.92 22.82 -7.28
C ASN A 200 3.44 23.15 -6.99
N GLY A 201 2.66 23.42 -8.04
CA GLY A 201 1.23 23.71 -7.94
C GLY A 201 0.87 25.16 -7.56
N LYS A 202 1.85 26.07 -7.42
CA LYS A 202 1.61 27.50 -7.10
C LYS A 202 1.20 28.33 -8.32
N GLN A 203 1.73 27.99 -9.48
CA GLN A 203 1.44 28.65 -10.75
C GLN A 203 0.81 27.62 -11.72
N PRO A 204 0.16 28.04 -12.80
CA PRO A 204 -0.29 27.12 -13.84
C PRO A 204 0.88 26.26 -14.35
N ILE A 205 0.64 24.96 -14.53
CA ILE A 205 1.64 24.08 -15.14
C ILE A 205 1.80 24.39 -16.62
N SER A 206 3.03 24.45 -17.13
CA SER A 206 3.24 24.58 -18.57
C SER A 206 2.82 23.31 -19.31
N ILE A 207 2.38 23.45 -20.55
CA ILE A 207 1.99 22.32 -21.40
C ILE A 207 3.12 21.29 -21.49
N LEU A 208 4.35 21.73 -21.68
CA LEU A 208 5.51 20.84 -21.77
C LEU A 208 5.76 20.04 -20.48
N GLN A 209 5.65 20.66 -19.31
CA GLN A 209 5.80 19.98 -18.03
C GLN A 209 4.70 18.95 -17.80
N LYS A 210 3.46 19.30 -18.16
CA LYS A 210 2.32 18.36 -18.07
C LYS A 210 2.53 17.17 -19.00
N LEU A 211 2.91 17.41 -20.26
CA LEU A 211 3.18 16.35 -21.22
C LEU A 211 4.28 15.39 -20.73
N LYS A 212 5.39 15.90 -20.21
CA LYS A 212 6.47 15.06 -19.65
C LYS A 212 5.97 14.15 -18.51
N LEU A 213 5.14 14.68 -17.62
CA LEU A 213 4.59 13.88 -16.51
C LEU A 213 3.63 12.79 -17.01
N CYS A 214 2.67 13.17 -17.88
CA CYS A 214 1.70 12.22 -18.39
C CYS A 214 2.37 11.14 -19.27
N GLU A 215 3.39 11.50 -20.07
CA GLU A 215 4.11 10.55 -20.92
C GLU A 215 4.93 9.56 -20.08
N PHE A 216 5.60 10.02 -19.02
CA PHE A 216 6.28 9.13 -18.08
C PHE A 216 5.32 8.08 -17.48
N ILE A 217 4.14 8.52 -17.06
CA ILE A 217 3.12 7.62 -16.47
C ILE A 217 2.63 6.64 -17.55
N LYS A 218 2.29 7.14 -18.74
CA LYS A 218 1.84 6.32 -19.86
C LYS A 218 2.88 5.27 -20.24
N GLN A 219 4.15 5.63 -20.33
CA GLN A 219 5.24 4.70 -20.64
C GLN A 219 5.28 3.54 -19.65
N ALA A 220 5.17 3.81 -18.34
CA ALA A 220 5.14 2.76 -17.34
C ALA A 220 3.92 1.84 -17.48
N HIS A 221 2.77 2.40 -17.79
CA HIS A 221 1.55 1.62 -18.03
C HIS A 221 1.65 0.73 -19.28
N THR A 222 2.33 1.16 -20.35
CA THR A 222 2.57 0.27 -21.52
C THR A 222 3.40 -0.95 -21.15
N GLU A 223 4.20 -0.87 -20.09
CA GLU A 223 4.97 -1.98 -19.53
C GLU A 223 4.21 -2.75 -18.41
N GLY A 224 2.92 -2.45 -18.21
CA GLY A 224 2.08 -3.09 -17.20
C GLY A 224 2.44 -2.75 -15.76
N LYS A 225 3.13 -1.63 -15.51
CA LYS A 225 3.62 -1.25 -14.18
C LYS A 225 2.76 -0.17 -13.55
N LYS A 226 2.51 -0.29 -12.24
CA LYS A 226 1.93 0.81 -11.44
C LYS A 226 2.97 1.89 -11.19
N VAL A 227 2.56 3.15 -11.25
CA VAL A 227 3.45 4.30 -11.14
C VAL A 227 3.34 4.99 -9.80
N ARG A 228 4.50 5.23 -9.18
CA ARG A 228 4.68 6.08 -8.01
C ARG A 228 5.71 7.16 -8.28
N LEU A 229 5.39 8.41 -7.98
CA LEU A 229 6.39 9.49 -7.92
C LEU A 229 6.67 9.81 -6.44
N TRP A 230 7.94 9.73 -6.03
CA TRP A 230 8.32 10.10 -4.66
C TRP A 230 8.82 11.54 -4.58
N ALA A 231 8.83 12.11 -3.37
CA ALA A 231 9.10 13.53 -3.11
C ALA A 231 8.20 14.48 -3.91
N ILE A 232 6.92 14.13 -4.09
CA ILE A 232 5.92 15.02 -4.69
C ILE A 232 5.60 16.16 -3.72
N PRO A 233 5.34 17.39 -4.22
CA PRO A 233 4.81 18.46 -3.38
C PRO A 233 3.52 18.02 -2.68
N GLN A 234 3.43 18.28 -1.36
CA GLN A 234 2.26 17.95 -0.56
C GLN A 234 1.12 18.96 -0.81
N ASN A 235 0.71 19.06 -2.08
CA ASN A 235 -0.24 20.03 -2.60
C ASN A 235 -1.37 19.32 -3.35
N PRO A 236 -2.65 19.48 -2.95
CA PRO A 236 -3.81 18.89 -3.63
C PRO A 236 -3.90 19.23 -5.13
N THR A 237 -3.44 20.41 -5.55
CA THR A 237 -3.40 20.80 -6.97
C THR A 237 -2.44 19.91 -7.76
N VAL A 238 -1.26 19.60 -7.19
CA VAL A 238 -0.29 18.67 -7.79
C VAL A 238 -0.87 17.25 -7.80
N TRP A 239 -1.48 16.80 -6.71
CA TRP A 239 -2.10 15.48 -6.64
C TRP A 239 -3.21 15.30 -7.67
N LYS A 240 -4.08 16.33 -7.81
CA LYS A 240 -5.13 16.31 -8.83
C LYS A 240 -4.54 16.17 -10.24
N MET A 241 -3.56 17.00 -10.58
CA MET A 241 -2.91 16.96 -11.89
C MET A 241 -2.26 15.60 -12.17
N LEU A 242 -1.58 15.01 -11.19
CA LEU A 242 -1.01 13.67 -11.31
C LEU A 242 -2.09 12.62 -11.54
N MET A 243 -3.21 12.68 -10.79
CA MET A 243 -4.37 11.81 -11.01
C MET A 243 -4.98 11.99 -12.41
N ASP A 244 -5.05 13.23 -12.90
CA ASP A 244 -5.53 13.53 -14.25
C ASP A 244 -4.59 12.96 -15.35
N CYS A 245 -3.29 12.79 -15.06
CA CYS A 245 -2.34 12.07 -15.91
C CYS A 245 -2.37 10.55 -15.74
N GLY A 246 -3.16 10.01 -14.79
CA GLY A 246 -3.31 8.58 -14.57
C GLY A 246 -2.32 7.97 -13.57
N ILE A 247 -1.69 8.76 -12.67
CA ILE A 247 -0.82 8.20 -11.63
C ILE A 247 -1.56 7.18 -10.78
N ASP A 248 -0.92 6.06 -10.46
CA ASP A 248 -1.53 5.03 -9.62
C ASP A 248 -1.46 5.38 -8.14
N LEU A 249 -0.33 5.93 -7.67
CA LEU A 249 -0.06 6.10 -6.25
C LEU A 249 0.36 7.54 -5.91
N ILE A 250 -0.42 8.16 -5.02
CA ILE A 250 -0.13 9.48 -4.43
C ILE A 250 0.55 9.30 -3.08
N ASN A 251 1.79 9.75 -2.98
CA ASN A 251 2.62 9.69 -1.77
C ASN A 251 2.25 10.79 -0.78
N SER A 252 2.04 10.45 0.49
CA SER A 252 1.96 11.43 1.57
C SER A 252 2.40 10.86 2.91
N ASP A 253 3.05 11.69 3.74
CA ASP A 253 3.29 11.43 5.17
C ASP A 253 2.06 11.86 6.01
N ASN A 254 1.12 12.62 5.44
CA ASN A 254 -0.07 13.11 6.13
C ASN A 254 -1.32 12.36 5.68
N LEU A 255 -1.68 11.34 6.45
CA LEU A 255 -2.81 10.45 6.16
C LEU A 255 -4.16 11.18 6.17
N GLU A 256 -4.35 12.14 7.07
CA GLU A 256 -5.58 12.93 7.18
C GLU A 256 -5.79 13.81 5.94
N LYS A 257 -4.74 14.53 5.53
CA LYS A 257 -4.78 15.35 4.31
C LYS A 257 -5.06 14.50 3.07
N MET A 258 -4.44 13.32 3.00
CA MET A 258 -4.63 12.37 1.91
C MET A 258 -6.06 11.86 1.89
N ARG A 259 -6.61 11.43 3.02
CA ARG A 259 -8.02 11.01 3.13
C ARG A 259 -8.97 12.12 2.72
N SER A 260 -8.75 13.35 3.20
CA SER A 260 -9.57 14.52 2.86
C SER A 260 -9.54 14.83 1.35
N PHE A 261 -8.40 14.65 0.69
CA PHE A 261 -8.27 14.82 -0.75
C PHE A 261 -9.12 13.78 -1.52
N PHE A 262 -9.01 12.50 -1.15
CA PHE A 262 -9.74 11.43 -1.84
C PHE A 262 -11.25 11.47 -1.52
N ALA A 263 -11.67 11.85 -0.30
CA ALA A 263 -13.08 11.99 0.05
C ALA A 263 -13.79 13.05 -0.80
N LYS A 264 -13.15 14.20 -1.03
CA LYS A 264 -13.67 15.24 -1.92
C LYS A 264 -13.83 14.78 -3.37
N LYS A 265 -12.94 13.92 -3.84
CA LYS A 265 -13.00 13.35 -5.19
C LYS A 265 -14.20 12.42 -5.35
N HIS A 266 -14.55 11.63 -4.34
CA HIS A 266 -15.71 10.74 -4.36
C HIS A 266 -17.04 11.48 -4.19
N ALA A 267 -17.05 12.67 -3.58
CA ALA A 267 -18.23 13.51 -3.40
C ALA A 267 -18.55 14.41 -4.61
N ALA A 268 -17.61 14.60 -5.56
CA ALA A 268 -17.89 15.38 -6.75
C ALA A 268 -18.83 14.59 -7.69
N PRO A 269 -19.98 15.15 -8.10
CA PRO A 269 -20.87 14.47 -9.05
C PRO A 269 -20.12 14.18 -10.34
N PHE A 270 -20.37 13.01 -10.91
CA PHE A 270 -19.88 12.60 -12.22
C PHE A 270 -20.54 13.50 -13.27
N ILE A 271 -19.92 14.62 -13.61
CA ILE A 271 -20.33 15.38 -14.78
C ILE A 271 -19.83 14.56 -15.97
N ALA A 272 -20.73 13.77 -16.55
CA ALA A 272 -20.51 13.10 -17.82
C ALA A 272 -20.09 14.20 -18.83
N GLN A 273 -18.86 14.14 -19.31
CA GLN A 273 -18.49 14.90 -20.49
C GLN A 273 -19.26 14.26 -21.66
N ALA A 274 -20.40 14.87 -21.99
CA ALA A 274 -21.08 14.65 -23.24
C ALA A 274 -20.24 15.35 -24.32
N GLN A 275 -19.88 14.57 -25.32
CA GLN A 275 -19.34 14.91 -26.65
C GLN A 275 -17.87 15.25 -26.74
#